data_f83bdf5faafbf79fa20025c5a7795f34
#
_entry.id   f83bdf5faafbf79fa20025c5a7795f34
#
_cell.length_a   1.000
_cell.length_b   1.000
_cell.length_c   1.000
_cell.angle_alpha   90.00
_cell.angle_beta   90.00
_cell.angle_gamma   90.00
#
_symmetry.space_group_name_H-M   'P 1'
#
loop_
_entity.id
_entity.type
_entity.pdbx_description
1 polymer ?
#
loop_
_entity_poly.entity_id
_entity_poly.type
_entity_poly.pdbx_seq_one_letter_code
_entity_poly.pdbx_strand_id
1 'polypeptide(L)'
;MGRHTKVVYREIQRPRSILWWVFNLLPATFMWYWFIQQTIFGVPMGNKPAPDIVAIIFWVIFGIVFPVFMLWLLKLIIEVRKDGIYLRFVPFHFKYKQFLFEDINDFKSITYSPLERFGGWGVRINSKDETAYIMNGKEGIELRLRYNTVVIGTQKPAELKNALNLAQRIN
;
A
#
# COMPACT_ATOMS: atom_id res chain seq x y z
N MET A 1 -4.03 -22.48 13.96
CA MET A 1 -2.78 -23.19 13.67
C MET A 1 -2.49 -22.95 12.18
N GLY A 2 -1.63 -21.98 11.85
CA GLY A 2 -1.40 -21.59 10.44
C GLY A 2 -0.59 -22.68 9.74
N ARG A 3 -1.17 -23.30 8.71
CA ARG A 3 -0.42 -24.18 7.81
C ARG A 3 0.71 -23.35 7.17
N HIS A 4 1.97 -23.66 7.50
CA HIS A 4 3.13 -23.11 6.80
C HIS A 4 3.22 -23.74 5.40
N THR A 5 2.36 -23.29 4.49
CA THR A 5 2.41 -23.72 3.09
C THR A 5 3.62 -23.10 2.41
N LYS A 6 4.35 -23.91 1.63
CA LYS A 6 5.57 -23.50 0.93
C LYS A 6 5.26 -22.33 -0.01
N VAL A 7 6.01 -21.23 0.13
CA VAL A 7 5.90 -20.05 -0.75
C VAL A 7 6.52 -20.41 -2.11
N VAL A 8 5.73 -20.26 -3.17
CA VAL A 8 6.14 -20.50 -4.57
C VAL A 8 6.68 -19.22 -5.19
N TYR A 9 6.06 -18.07 -4.85
CA TYR A 9 6.44 -16.76 -5.36
C TYR A 9 6.23 -15.70 -4.29
N ARG A 10 7.09 -14.68 -4.29
CA ARG A 10 6.95 -13.53 -3.40
C ARG A 10 7.34 -12.24 -4.10
N GLU A 11 6.47 -11.25 -4.00
CA GLU A 11 6.71 -9.88 -4.47
C GLU A 11 6.54 -8.90 -3.32
N ILE A 12 7.46 -7.95 -3.18
CA ILE A 12 7.36 -6.85 -2.21
C ILE A 12 7.41 -5.56 -2.99
N GLN A 13 6.34 -4.79 -2.91
CA GLN A 13 6.21 -3.49 -3.55
C GLN A 13 6.30 -2.37 -2.51
N ARG A 14 7.00 -1.29 -2.85
CA ARG A 14 7.05 -0.04 -2.09
C ARG A 14 6.55 1.11 -2.97
N PRO A 15 6.03 2.20 -2.40
CA PRO A 15 5.57 3.35 -3.18
C PRO A 15 6.72 3.92 -4.02
N ARG A 16 6.45 4.16 -5.32
CA ARG A 16 7.42 4.75 -6.26
C ARG A 16 6.86 6.00 -6.97
N SER A 17 5.58 6.33 -6.76
CA SER A 17 4.95 7.48 -7.40
C SER A 17 5.56 8.78 -6.91
N ILE A 18 5.86 9.72 -7.83
CA ILE A 18 6.32 11.07 -7.50
C ILE A 18 5.29 11.80 -6.63
N LEU A 19 3.99 11.62 -6.89
CA LEU A 19 2.91 12.20 -6.12
C LEU A 19 2.94 11.75 -4.65
N TRP A 20 3.33 10.50 -4.42
CA TRP A 20 3.48 9.96 -3.07
C TRP A 20 4.62 10.65 -2.31
N TRP A 21 5.75 10.90 -3.00
CA TRP A 21 6.88 11.63 -2.44
C TRP A 21 6.51 13.08 -2.12
N VAL A 22 5.83 13.77 -3.04
CA VAL A 22 5.35 15.13 -2.83
C VAL A 22 4.40 15.20 -1.64
N PHE A 23 3.41 14.31 -1.57
CA PHE A 23 2.46 14.26 -0.46
C PHE A 23 3.14 14.04 0.89
N ASN A 24 4.22 13.29 0.92
CA ASN A 24 4.94 12.95 2.15
C ASN A 24 5.96 14.04 2.56
N LEU A 25 6.72 14.56 1.60
CA LEU A 25 7.80 15.48 1.88
C LEU A 25 7.33 16.94 2.03
N LEU A 26 6.27 17.36 1.34
CA LEU A 26 5.80 18.73 1.39
C LEU A 26 5.32 19.14 2.81
N PRO A 27 4.46 18.37 3.49
CA PRO A 27 4.11 18.66 4.88
C PRO A 27 5.32 18.62 5.83
N ALA A 28 6.21 17.65 5.62
CA ALA A 28 7.43 17.56 6.43
C ALA A 28 8.31 18.79 6.28
N THR A 29 8.54 19.27 5.06
CA THR A 29 9.31 20.49 4.78
C THR A 29 8.66 21.71 5.46
N PHE A 30 7.33 21.82 5.39
CA PHE A 30 6.61 22.89 6.07
C PHE A 30 6.78 22.83 7.60
N MET A 31 6.73 21.63 8.21
CA MET A 31 6.94 21.47 9.65
C MET A 31 8.37 21.80 10.06
N TRP A 32 9.38 21.47 9.25
CA TRP A 32 10.76 21.88 9.47
C TRP A 32 10.93 23.40 9.38
N TYR A 33 10.33 24.04 8.38
CA TYR A 33 10.35 25.50 8.24
C TYR A 33 9.72 26.18 9.46
N TRP A 34 8.53 25.72 9.88
CA TRP A 34 7.85 26.26 11.05
C TRP A 34 8.68 26.11 12.33
N PHE A 35 9.21 24.93 12.58
CA PHE A 35 10.07 24.65 13.74
C PHE A 35 11.31 25.57 13.77
N ILE A 36 12.01 25.72 12.65
CA ILE A 36 13.21 26.54 12.55
C ILE A 36 12.87 28.01 12.82
N GLN A 37 11.83 28.54 12.19
CA GLN A 37 11.45 29.94 12.36
C GLN A 37 11.03 30.26 13.80
N GLN A 38 10.13 29.46 14.35
CA GLN A 38 9.57 29.76 15.65
C GLN A 38 10.52 29.38 16.80
N THR A 39 11.13 28.19 16.77
CA THR A 39 11.88 27.65 17.92
C THR A 39 13.35 28.08 17.89
N ILE A 40 13.97 28.18 16.69
CA ILE A 40 15.39 28.54 16.57
C ILE A 40 15.57 30.04 16.44
N PHE A 41 14.81 30.68 15.54
CA PHE A 41 14.95 32.14 15.31
C PHE A 41 14.04 33.00 16.18
N GLY A 42 13.10 32.39 16.94
CA GLY A 42 12.17 33.12 17.81
C GLY A 42 11.18 34.02 17.03
N VAL A 43 10.95 33.72 15.74
CA VAL A 43 10.00 34.47 14.88
C VAL A 43 8.64 33.76 14.96
N PRO A 44 7.64 34.33 15.66
CA PRO A 44 6.35 33.72 15.81
C PRO A 44 5.61 33.67 14.47
N MET A 45 5.01 32.50 14.16
CA MET A 45 4.22 32.32 12.95
C MET A 45 2.73 32.55 13.20
N GLY A 46 2.15 33.48 12.44
CA GLY A 46 0.71 33.81 12.48
C GLY A 46 0.31 34.86 13.51
N ASN A 47 -0.96 35.24 13.51
CA ASN A 47 -1.52 36.30 14.37
C ASN A 47 -1.68 35.88 15.84
N LYS A 48 -1.76 34.58 16.10
CA LYS A 48 -1.80 33.97 17.42
C LYS A 48 -0.87 32.75 17.41
N PRO A 49 0.45 32.97 17.62
CA PRO A 49 1.42 31.88 17.55
C PRO A 49 1.13 30.85 18.63
N ALA A 50 1.23 29.57 18.24
CA ALA A 50 1.14 28.48 19.20
C ALA A 50 2.35 28.48 20.13
N PRO A 51 2.22 27.97 21.35
CA PRO A 51 3.37 27.77 22.25
C PRO A 51 4.46 26.90 21.59
N ASP A 52 5.72 27.17 21.86
CA ASP A 52 6.85 26.44 21.26
C ASP A 52 6.76 24.92 21.46
N ILE A 53 6.26 24.49 22.60
CA ILE A 53 6.07 23.07 22.86
C ILE A 53 5.11 22.40 21.85
N VAL A 54 4.08 23.12 21.39
CA VAL A 54 3.15 22.65 20.38
C VAL A 54 3.85 22.53 19.03
N ALA A 55 4.66 23.54 18.68
CA ALA A 55 5.45 23.52 17.44
C ALA A 55 6.43 22.34 17.42
N ILE A 56 7.11 22.06 18.54
CA ILE A 56 8.01 20.93 18.71
C ILE A 56 7.27 19.59 18.54
N ILE A 57 6.11 19.44 19.18
CA ILE A 57 5.32 18.19 19.09
C ILE A 57 4.89 17.95 17.63
N PHE A 58 4.36 18.95 16.95
CA PHE A 58 3.94 18.82 15.56
C PHE A 58 5.12 18.54 14.62
N TRP A 59 6.26 19.19 14.84
CA TRP A 59 7.49 18.91 14.10
C TRP A 59 7.96 17.47 14.28
N VAL A 60 8.00 16.96 15.52
CA VAL A 60 8.38 15.56 15.76
C VAL A 60 7.43 14.61 15.06
N ILE A 61 6.11 14.83 15.19
CA ILE A 61 5.11 13.92 14.61
C ILE A 61 5.13 13.99 13.08
N PHE A 62 4.98 15.17 12.50
CA PHE A 62 4.77 15.33 11.05
C PHE A 62 6.06 15.64 10.27
N GLY A 63 7.09 16.16 10.92
CA GLY A 63 8.39 16.42 10.31
C GLY A 63 9.35 15.24 10.36
N ILE A 64 9.20 14.31 11.33
CA ILE A 64 10.12 13.17 11.52
C ILE A 64 9.36 11.84 11.49
N VAL A 65 8.47 11.61 12.48
CA VAL A 65 7.88 10.28 12.69
C VAL A 65 7.02 9.85 11.51
N PHE A 66 6.12 10.72 11.04
CA PHE A 66 5.23 10.41 9.93
C PHE A 66 5.97 10.12 8.61
N PRO A 67 6.93 10.96 8.14
CA PRO A 67 7.68 10.66 6.92
C PRO A 67 8.47 9.35 7.04
N VAL A 68 9.17 9.13 8.13
CA VAL A 68 9.94 7.90 8.37
C VAL A 68 9.02 6.67 8.37
N PHE A 69 7.89 6.76 9.08
CA PHE A 69 6.88 5.70 9.11
C PHE A 69 6.36 5.36 7.71
N MET A 70 6.02 6.39 6.93
CA MET A 70 5.50 6.21 5.58
C MET A 70 6.55 5.65 4.61
N LEU A 71 7.81 6.08 4.72
CA LEU A 71 8.90 5.61 3.85
C LEU A 71 9.33 4.18 4.15
N TRP A 72 9.36 3.81 5.42
CA TRP A 72 9.91 2.52 5.84
C TRP A 72 8.88 1.40 5.92
N LEU A 73 7.69 1.71 6.41
CA LEU A 73 6.69 0.70 6.73
C LEU A 73 5.73 0.41 5.59
N LEU A 74 5.45 1.39 4.71
CA LEU A 74 4.45 1.19 3.67
C LEU A 74 4.97 0.23 2.58
N LYS A 75 4.36 -0.95 2.53
CA LYS A 75 4.67 -1.99 1.54
C LYS A 75 3.48 -2.91 1.29
N LEU A 76 3.35 -3.37 0.06
CA LEU A 76 2.45 -4.45 -0.31
C LEU A 76 3.29 -5.72 -0.51
N ILE A 77 2.97 -6.77 0.22
CA ILE A 77 3.59 -8.07 0.12
C ILE A 77 2.56 -9.01 -0.51
N ILE A 78 2.95 -9.66 -1.61
CA ILE A 78 2.15 -10.66 -2.32
C ILE A 78 2.92 -11.96 -2.26
N GLU A 79 2.28 -13.03 -1.81
CA GLU A 79 2.83 -14.38 -1.81
C GLU A 79 1.87 -15.33 -2.51
N VAL A 80 2.39 -16.13 -3.42
CA VAL A 80 1.66 -17.29 -3.95
C VAL A 80 2.17 -18.50 -3.19
N ARG A 81 1.25 -19.22 -2.59
CA ARG A 81 1.50 -20.47 -1.88
C ARG A 81 0.77 -21.59 -2.58
N LYS A 82 1.00 -22.85 -2.17
CA LYS A 82 0.37 -24.01 -2.77
C LYS A 82 -1.17 -23.98 -2.74
N ASP A 83 -1.75 -23.35 -1.74
CA ASP A 83 -3.19 -23.32 -1.47
C ASP A 83 -3.89 -22.01 -1.90
N GLY A 84 -3.13 -20.98 -2.36
CA GLY A 84 -3.75 -19.73 -2.78
C GLY A 84 -2.80 -18.54 -2.78
N ILE A 85 -3.39 -17.36 -2.86
CA ILE A 85 -2.70 -16.06 -2.81
C ILE A 85 -2.85 -15.46 -1.42
N TYR A 86 -1.75 -14.96 -0.91
CA TYR A 86 -1.65 -14.29 0.38
C TYR A 86 -1.13 -12.87 0.15
N LEU A 87 -1.84 -11.87 0.67
CA LEU A 87 -1.38 -10.49 0.57
C LEU A 87 -1.41 -9.78 1.92
N ARG A 88 -0.49 -8.86 2.10
CA ARG A 88 -0.39 -8.03 3.29
C ARG A 88 0.00 -6.61 2.91
N PHE A 89 -0.88 -5.67 3.18
CA PHE A 89 -0.63 -4.25 2.98
C PHE A 89 -0.18 -3.63 4.32
N VAL A 90 1.12 -3.50 4.52
CA VAL A 90 1.72 -3.00 5.76
C VAL A 90 1.69 -1.47 5.73
N PRO A 91 1.32 -0.79 6.84
CA PRO A 91 1.02 -1.32 8.17
C PRO A 91 -0.47 -1.65 8.40
N PHE A 92 -1.35 -1.42 7.42
CA PHE A 92 -2.81 -1.52 7.59
C PHE A 92 -3.30 -2.94 7.87
N HIS A 93 -2.59 -3.96 7.37
CA HIS A 93 -2.91 -5.35 7.64
C HIS A 93 -1.89 -5.98 8.60
N PHE A 94 -2.32 -6.35 9.79
CA PHE A 94 -1.49 -7.09 10.75
C PHE A 94 -1.32 -8.56 10.34
N LYS A 95 -2.33 -9.15 9.69
CA LYS A 95 -2.33 -10.53 9.19
C LYS A 95 -2.40 -10.56 7.67
N TYR A 96 -1.98 -11.66 7.07
CA TYR A 96 -2.19 -11.88 5.64
C TYR A 96 -3.67 -12.05 5.34
N LYS A 97 -4.17 -11.35 4.33
CA LYS A 97 -5.41 -11.68 3.64
C LYS A 97 -5.14 -12.89 2.75
N GLN A 98 -6.06 -13.84 2.75
CA GLN A 98 -5.93 -15.13 2.07
C GLN A 98 -7.02 -15.24 1.03
N PHE A 99 -6.65 -15.66 -0.16
CA PHE A 99 -7.55 -16.01 -1.26
C PHE A 99 -7.17 -17.40 -1.71
N LEU A 100 -7.93 -18.39 -1.24
CA LEU A 100 -7.66 -19.80 -1.51
C LEU A 100 -8.10 -20.15 -2.93
N PHE A 101 -7.41 -21.09 -3.57
CA PHE A 101 -7.76 -21.50 -4.94
C PHE A 101 -9.18 -22.09 -5.04
N GLU A 102 -9.69 -22.69 -3.95
CA GLU A 102 -11.07 -23.20 -3.88
C GLU A 102 -12.13 -22.09 -3.96
N ASP A 103 -11.78 -20.83 -3.61
CA ASP A 103 -12.66 -19.66 -3.68
C ASP A 103 -12.46 -18.87 -4.97
N ILE A 104 -11.40 -19.13 -5.75
CA ILE A 104 -11.05 -18.44 -6.97
C ILE A 104 -11.65 -19.18 -8.16
N ASN A 105 -12.66 -18.58 -8.80
CA ASN A 105 -13.27 -19.15 -10.01
C ASN A 105 -12.38 -18.97 -11.24
N ASP A 106 -11.73 -17.79 -11.36
CA ASP A 106 -10.88 -17.42 -12.50
C ASP A 106 -9.90 -16.32 -12.10
N PHE A 107 -8.77 -16.25 -12.79
CA PHE A 107 -7.82 -15.13 -12.65
C PHE A 107 -7.20 -14.76 -13.99
N LYS A 108 -7.06 -13.46 -14.22
CA LYS A 108 -6.48 -12.94 -15.44
C LYS A 108 -5.57 -11.73 -15.18
N SER A 109 -4.55 -11.59 -16.02
CA SER A 109 -3.77 -10.35 -16.07
C SER A 109 -4.61 -9.25 -16.72
N ILE A 110 -4.61 -8.07 -16.09
CA ILE A 110 -5.32 -6.90 -16.58
C ILE A 110 -4.42 -5.67 -16.55
N THR A 111 -4.70 -4.75 -17.48
CA THR A 111 -4.24 -3.37 -17.41
C THR A 111 -5.45 -2.51 -17.09
N TYR A 112 -5.34 -1.62 -16.10
CA TYR A 112 -6.44 -0.80 -15.62
C TYR A 112 -5.96 0.59 -15.21
N SER A 113 -6.87 1.54 -15.09
CA SER A 113 -6.61 2.86 -14.52
C SER A 113 -6.96 2.84 -13.02
N PRO A 114 -5.99 2.93 -12.10
CA PRO A 114 -6.27 2.96 -10.67
C PRO A 114 -7.19 4.11 -10.27
N LEU A 115 -7.02 5.28 -10.88
CA LEU A 115 -7.83 6.47 -10.58
C LEU A 115 -9.28 6.30 -11.06
N GLU A 116 -9.51 5.83 -12.29
CA GLU A 116 -10.86 5.72 -12.86
C GLU A 116 -11.66 4.56 -12.25
N ARG A 117 -11.00 3.40 -12.04
CA ARG A 117 -11.69 2.21 -11.54
C ARG A 117 -11.86 2.20 -10.02
N PHE A 118 -10.88 2.76 -9.26
CA PHE A 118 -10.81 2.63 -7.80
C PHE A 118 -10.61 3.97 -7.07
N GLY A 119 -10.54 5.09 -7.77
CA GLY A 119 -10.28 6.39 -7.16
C GLY A 119 -8.85 6.57 -6.65
N GLY A 120 -7.90 5.70 -7.06
CA GLY A 120 -6.49 5.82 -6.72
C GLY A 120 -5.82 4.54 -6.24
N TRP A 121 -4.66 4.71 -5.64
CA TRP A 121 -3.83 3.64 -5.07
C TRP A 121 -4.20 3.33 -3.63
N GLY A 122 -3.68 2.24 -3.10
CA GLY A 122 -3.91 1.76 -1.74
C GLY A 122 -4.83 0.56 -1.68
N VAL A 123 -5.53 0.41 -0.55
CA VAL A 123 -6.64 -0.53 -0.40
C VAL A 123 -7.91 0.23 -0.73
N ARG A 124 -8.63 -0.19 -1.76
CA ARG A 124 -9.79 0.51 -2.30
C ARG A 124 -10.95 -0.45 -2.51
N ILE A 125 -12.16 0.07 -2.37
CA ILE A 125 -13.40 -0.61 -2.74
C ILE A 125 -14.16 0.35 -3.65
N ASN A 126 -14.61 -0.12 -4.81
CA ASN A 126 -15.39 0.69 -5.73
C ASN A 126 -16.90 0.45 -5.58
N SER A 127 -17.70 1.20 -6.34
CA SER A 127 -19.17 1.11 -6.32
C SER A 127 -19.73 -0.23 -6.83
N LYS A 128 -18.89 -1.06 -7.45
CA LYS A 128 -19.25 -2.41 -7.92
C LYS A 128 -18.84 -3.51 -6.95
N ASP A 129 -18.49 -3.13 -5.70
CA ASP A 129 -17.99 -4.02 -4.65
C ASP A 129 -16.71 -4.80 -5.03
N GLU A 130 -15.92 -4.23 -5.98
CA GLU A 130 -14.62 -4.77 -6.30
C GLU A 130 -13.59 -4.23 -5.30
N THR A 131 -12.80 -5.10 -4.71
CA THR A 131 -11.72 -4.72 -3.80
C THR A 131 -10.39 -4.67 -4.54
N ALA A 132 -9.60 -3.62 -4.33
CA ALA A 132 -8.28 -3.48 -4.94
C ALA A 132 -7.18 -3.30 -3.89
N TYR A 133 -6.03 -3.90 -4.15
CA TYR A 133 -4.79 -3.75 -3.40
C TYR A 133 -3.70 -3.27 -4.35
N ILE A 134 -3.49 -1.96 -4.41
CA ILE A 134 -2.65 -1.31 -5.42
C ILE A 134 -1.56 -0.49 -4.74
N MET A 135 -0.30 -0.84 -4.97
CA MET A 135 0.82 -0.03 -4.51
C MET A 135 1.31 0.93 -5.59
N ASN A 136 1.51 0.43 -6.80
CA ASN A 136 2.01 1.19 -7.95
C ASN A 136 1.46 0.64 -9.26
N GLY A 137 1.63 1.43 -10.34
CA GLY A 137 1.40 0.98 -11.71
C GLY A 137 -0.06 0.90 -12.12
N LYS A 138 -0.25 0.27 -13.28
CA LYS A 138 -1.55 0.08 -13.95
C LYS A 138 -1.79 -1.38 -14.33
N GLU A 139 -0.90 -2.28 -13.94
CA GLU A 139 -0.99 -3.71 -14.23
C GLU A 139 -1.34 -4.49 -12.96
N GLY A 140 -2.07 -5.56 -13.11
CA GLY A 140 -2.51 -6.38 -12.00
C GLY A 140 -3.07 -7.73 -12.42
N ILE A 141 -3.38 -8.53 -11.40
CA ILE A 141 -4.16 -9.75 -11.55
C ILE A 141 -5.55 -9.49 -10.98
N GLU A 142 -6.56 -9.71 -11.78
CA GLU A 142 -7.96 -9.73 -11.37
C GLU A 142 -8.31 -11.16 -10.97
N LEU A 143 -8.75 -11.32 -9.73
CA LEU A 143 -9.26 -12.57 -9.17
C LEU A 143 -10.78 -12.48 -9.13
N ARG A 144 -11.46 -13.40 -9.78
CA ARG A 144 -12.91 -13.55 -9.66
C ARG A 144 -13.19 -14.60 -8.58
N LEU A 145 -13.66 -14.12 -7.45
CA LEU A 145 -14.11 -14.98 -6.37
C LEU A 145 -15.59 -15.34 -6.55
N ARG A 146 -16.10 -16.19 -5.68
CA ARG A 146 -17.51 -16.62 -5.74
C ARG A 146 -18.50 -15.47 -5.62
N TYR A 147 -18.17 -14.43 -4.83
CA TYR A 147 -19.09 -13.34 -4.50
C TYR A 147 -18.60 -11.95 -4.88
N ASN A 148 -17.31 -11.78 -5.10
CA ASN A 148 -16.72 -10.48 -5.43
C ASN A 148 -15.50 -10.63 -6.35
N THR A 149 -15.01 -9.48 -6.82
CA THR A 149 -13.79 -9.39 -7.63
C THR A 149 -12.70 -8.68 -6.82
N VAL A 150 -11.49 -9.24 -6.84
CA VAL A 150 -10.32 -8.65 -6.20
C VAL A 150 -9.26 -8.34 -7.23
N VAL A 151 -8.76 -7.10 -7.24
CA VAL A 151 -7.66 -6.68 -8.11
C VAL A 151 -6.40 -6.51 -7.28
N ILE A 152 -5.36 -7.24 -7.63
CA ILE A 152 -4.04 -7.16 -7.01
C ILE A 152 -3.09 -6.50 -7.98
N GLY A 153 -2.68 -5.25 -7.69
CA GLY A 153 -1.67 -4.55 -8.48
C GLY A 153 -0.33 -5.26 -8.37
N THR A 154 0.35 -5.45 -9.49
CA THR A 154 1.68 -6.07 -9.53
C THR A 154 2.58 -5.34 -10.51
N GLN A 155 3.88 -5.34 -10.23
CA GLN A 155 4.91 -4.84 -11.14
C GLN A 155 5.44 -5.96 -12.05
N LYS A 156 5.01 -7.21 -11.82
CA LYS A 156 5.48 -8.42 -12.49
C LYS A 156 4.31 -9.34 -12.87
N PRO A 157 3.38 -8.86 -13.73
CA PRO A 157 2.13 -9.56 -14.01
C PRO A 157 2.35 -10.95 -14.62
N ALA A 158 3.35 -11.10 -15.50
CA ALA A 158 3.67 -12.38 -16.11
C ALA A 158 4.22 -13.39 -15.08
N GLU A 159 5.15 -12.96 -14.22
CA GLU A 159 5.73 -13.82 -13.18
C GLU A 159 4.64 -14.26 -12.18
N LEU A 160 3.81 -13.33 -11.72
CA LEU A 160 2.73 -13.61 -10.78
C LEU A 160 1.71 -14.57 -11.40
N LYS A 161 1.31 -14.37 -12.66
CA LYS A 161 0.39 -15.27 -13.38
C LYS A 161 0.97 -16.67 -13.53
N ASN A 162 2.24 -16.77 -13.91
CA ASN A 162 2.92 -18.07 -14.04
C ASN A 162 3.00 -18.80 -12.70
N ALA A 163 3.29 -18.07 -11.61
CA ALA A 163 3.33 -18.64 -10.27
C ALA A 163 1.96 -19.17 -9.83
N LEU A 164 0.87 -18.46 -10.18
CA LEU A 164 -0.50 -18.90 -9.91
C LEU A 164 -0.86 -20.18 -10.66
N ASN A 165 -0.56 -20.21 -11.97
CA ASN A 165 -0.77 -21.39 -12.80
C ASN A 165 0.01 -22.60 -12.27
N LEU A 166 1.27 -22.38 -11.85
CA LEU A 166 2.10 -23.45 -11.28
C LEU A 166 1.53 -23.96 -9.95
N ALA A 167 1.16 -23.04 -9.05
CA ALA A 167 0.62 -23.39 -7.74
C ALA A 167 -0.72 -24.14 -7.87
N GLN A 168 -1.59 -23.74 -8.79
CA GLN A 168 -2.87 -24.40 -9.04
C GLN A 168 -2.71 -25.82 -9.61
N ARG A 169 -1.64 -26.09 -10.38
CA ARG A 169 -1.36 -27.45 -10.91
C ARG A 169 -0.80 -28.40 -9.86
N ILE A 170 -0.23 -27.87 -8.77
CA ILE A 170 0.41 -28.66 -7.71
C ILE A 170 -0.55 -28.92 -6.55
N ASN A 171 -1.67 -28.21 -6.51
CA ASN A 171 -2.72 -28.36 -5.51
C ASN A 171 -3.71 -29.45 -5.92
#